data_321237621939041be5d35749f2d5238e
#
_entry.id   321237621939041be5d35749f2d5238e
#
_cell.length_a   1.000
_cell.length_b   1.000
_cell.length_c   1.000
_cell.angle_alpha   90.00
_cell.angle_beta   90.00
_cell.angle_gamma   90.00
#
_symmetry.space_group_name_H-M   'P 1'
#
loop_
_entity.id
_entity.type
_entity.pdbx_description
1 polymer ?
#
loop_
_entity_poly.entity_id
_entity_poly.type
_entity_poly.pdbx_seq_one_letter_code
_entity_poly.pdbx_strand_id
1 'polypeptide(L)'
;MMARDPGLLTSVKSHLSDGHGPAHALWAAFDDFCAQLSAAGGYLAERVTDLRNVRDRAVAVMQGLPEPGVPSFDSPVILVAEDLAPADTATLNPELVRGLITAAGGPTSHTAILASQIGIPAVVRCSEARDIEDGTPLALDGVTGTVLVEPDEASVSELTERANRRAEVLASAPDGDATLTDGERILVLANIGNPSDAPTA
;
A
#
# COMPACT_ATOMS: atom_id res chain seq x y z
N MET A 1 -0.09 -16.05 13.06
CA MET A 1 -0.93 -17.04 13.76
C MET A 1 -1.62 -17.99 12.79
N MET A 2 -2.19 -17.51 11.69
CA MET A 2 -2.90 -18.32 10.66
C MET A 2 -2.03 -19.38 9.97
N ALA A 3 -0.76 -19.09 9.68
CA ALA A 3 0.15 -20.07 9.04
C ALA A 3 0.45 -21.33 9.88
N ARG A 4 0.03 -21.37 11.15
CA ARG A 4 0.13 -22.53 12.05
C ARG A 4 -1.22 -23.17 12.37
N ASP A 5 -2.25 -22.83 11.59
CA ASP A 5 -3.58 -23.41 11.74
C ASP A 5 -3.55 -24.92 11.51
N PRO A 6 -4.07 -25.75 12.44
CA PRO A 6 -4.07 -27.20 12.31
C PRO A 6 -4.85 -27.70 11.07
N GLY A 7 -5.90 -26.99 10.67
CA GLY A 7 -6.70 -27.30 9.48
C GLY A 7 -5.88 -27.12 8.21
N LEU A 8 -5.14 -26.01 8.12
CA LEU A 8 -4.24 -25.74 7.00
C LEU A 8 -3.15 -26.82 6.89
N LEU A 9 -2.51 -27.18 8.04
CA LEU A 9 -1.51 -28.24 8.06
C LEU A 9 -2.08 -29.60 7.67
N THR A 10 -3.32 -29.90 8.01
CA THR A 10 -4.01 -31.12 7.61
C THR A 10 -4.27 -31.14 6.13
N SER A 11 -4.72 -30.03 5.52
CA SER A 11 -4.92 -29.89 4.08
C SER A 11 -3.62 -30.07 3.30
N VAL A 12 -2.51 -29.44 3.77
CA VAL A 12 -1.17 -29.64 3.17
C VAL A 12 -0.79 -31.12 3.15
N LYS A 13 -0.96 -31.84 4.27
CA LYS A 13 -0.66 -33.25 4.36
C LYS A 13 -1.51 -34.11 3.42
N SER A 14 -2.79 -33.76 3.23
CA SER A 14 -3.67 -34.43 2.28
C SER A 14 -3.14 -34.28 0.86
N HIS A 15 -2.86 -33.06 0.43
CA HIS A 15 -2.32 -32.81 -0.92
C HIS A 15 -0.96 -33.51 -1.16
N LEU A 16 -0.10 -33.58 -0.12
CA LEU A 16 1.14 -34.36 -0.21
C LEU A 16 0.86 -35.85 -0.39
N SER A 17 -0.14 -36.41 0.33
CA SER A 17 -0.53 -37.80 0.22
C SER A 17 -1.12 -38.15 -1.15
N ASP A 18 -1.75 -37.17 -1.81
CA ASP A 18 -2.30 -37.24 -3.16
C ASP A 18 -1.20 -37.17 -4.26
N GLY A 19 0.06 -37.04 -3.84
CA GLY A 19 1.23 -37.05 -4.74
C GLY A 19 1.64 -35.66 -5.25
N HIS A 20 1.09 -34.59 -4.73
CA HIS A 20 1.54 -33.24 -5.09
C HIS A 20 2.91 -32.92 -4.49
N GLY A 21 3.73 -32.16 -5.23
CA GLY A 21 4.98 -31.64 -4.70
C GLY A 21 4.75 -30.63 -3.56
N PRO A 22 5.75 -30.43 -2.65
CA PRO A 22 5.57 -29.65 -1.44
C PRO A 22 5.05 -28.21 -1.65
N ALA A 23 5.62 -27.50 -2.64
CA ALA A 23 5.19 -26.13 -2.96
C ALA A 23 3.75 -26.08 -3.49
N HIS A 24 3.37 -27.04 -4.34
CA HIS A 24 2.01 -27.15 -4.85
C HIS A 24 1.01 -27.54 -3.76
N ALA A 25 1.36 -28.50 -2.89
CA ALA A 25 0.53 -28.92 -1.76
C ALA A 25 0.26 -27.73 -0.80
N LEU A 26 1.27 -26.93 -0.52
CA LEU A 26 1.13 -25.72 0.27
C LEU A 26 0.22 -24.70 -0.41
N TRP A 27 0.47 -24.43 -1.70
CA TRP A 27 -0.32 -23.48 -2.49
C TRP A 27 -1.80 -23.87 -2.53
N ALA A 28 -2.10 -25.15 -2.84
CA ALA A 28 -3.47 -25.66 -2.91
C ALA A 28 -4.19 -25.58 -1.57
N ALA A 29 -3.53 -25.96 -0.47
CA ALA A 29 -4.11 -25.88 0.86
C ALA A 29 -4.47 -24.46 1.27
N PHE A 30 -3.63 -23.48 0.94
CA PHE A 30 -3.96 -22.07 1.18
C PHE A 30 -5.13 -21.60 0.30
N ASP A 31 -5.20 -22.05 -0.95
CA ASP A 31 -6.27 -21.66 -1.87
C ASP A 31 -7.63 -22.20 -1.41
N ASP A 32 -7.67 -23.47 -0.97
CA ASP A 32 -8.84 -24.07 -0.33
C ASP A 32 -9.30 -23.27 0.89
N PHE A 33 -8.36 -22.86 1.72
CA PHE A 33 -8.65 -22.08 2.93
C PHE A 33 -9.14 -20.67 2.59
N CYS A 34 -8.55 -20.02 1.60
CA CYS A 34 -9.02 -18.73 1.08
C CYS A 34 -10.43 -18.82 0.50
N ALA A 35 -10.76 -19.90 -0.21
CA ALA A 35 -12.10 -20.13 -0.73
C ALA A 35 -13.15 -20.26 0.40
N GLN A 36 -12.84 -20.98 1.47
CA GLN A 36 -13.70 -21.10 2.64
C GLN A 36 -13.94 -19.75 3.33
N LEU A 37 -12.88 -18.92 3.52
CA LEU A 37 -13.00 -17.60 4.11
C LEU A 37 -13.81 -16.64 3.22
N SER A 38 -13.59 -16.69 1.92
CA SER A 38 -14.38 -15.92 0.94
C SER A 38 -15.87 -16.28 1.02
N ALA A 39 -16.20 -17.58 1.10
CA ALA A 39 -17.57 -18.06 1.20
C ALA A 39 -18.24 -17.66 2.53
N ALA A 40 -17.48 -17.56 3.62
CA ALA A 40 -17.97 -17.09 4.92
C ALA A 40 -18.34 -15.59 4.92
N GLY A 41 -17.74 -14.80 4.03
CA GLY A 41 -18.03 -13.38 3.87
C GLY A 41 -17.54 -12.48 5.02
N GLY A 42 -17.93 -11.20 4.96
CA GLY A 42 -17.64 -10.22 6.01
C GLY A 42 -16.13 -10.09 6.31
N TYR A 43 -15.80 -9.90 7.58
CA TYR A 43 -14.41 -9.73 8.05
C TYR A 43 -13.47 -10.88 7.65
N LEU A 44 -13.98 -12.10 7.50
CA LEU A 44 -13.16 -13.23 7.08
C LEU A 44 -12.73 -13.15 5.61
N ALA A 45 -13.60 -12.66 4.75
CA ALA A 45 -13.28 -12.46 3.33
C ALA A 45 -12.19 -11.38 3.13
N GLU A 46 -12.15 -10.36 3.99
CA GLU A 46 -11.10 -9.32 3.95
C GLU A 46 -9.70 -9.88 4.23
N ARG A 47 -9.60 -11.01 4.97
CA ARG A 47 -8.33 -11.67 5.30
C ARG A 47 -7.75 -12.52 4.19
N VAL A 48 -8.48 -12.74 3.11
CA VAL A 48 -8.03 -13.59 2.00
C VAL A 48 -6.76 -13.03 1.34
N THR A 49 -6.68 -11.71 1.17
CA THR A 49 -5.49 -11.05 0.60
C THR A 49 -4.26 -11.27 1.48
N ASP A 50 -4.39 -11.13 2.80
CA ASP A 50 -3.29 -11.38 3.74
C ASP A 50 -2.79 -12.83 3.65
N LEU A 51 -3.72 -13.78 3.55
CA LEU A 51 -3.38 -15.20 3.44
C LEU A 51 -2.69 -15.53 2.12
N ARG A 52 -3.13 -14.95 1.01
CA ARG A 52 -2.47 -15.12 -0.29
C ARG A 52 -1.04 -14.59 -0.24
N ASN A 53 -0.80 -13.45 0.39
CA ASN A 53 0.55 -12.92 0.57
C ASN A 53 1.45 -13.87 1.38
N VAL A 54 0.93 -14.43 2.48
CA VAL A 54 1.67 -15.41 3.28
C VAL A 54 1.97 -16.67 2.46
N ARG A 55 0.99 -17.17 1.69
CA ARG A 55 1.16 -18.30 0.77
C ARG A 55 2.29 -18.05 -0.22
N ASP A 56 2.24 -16.92 -0.92
CA ASP A 56 3.15 -16.61 -2.02
C ASP A 56 4.59 -16.46 -1.50
N ARG A 57 4.78 -15.82 -0.35
CA ARG A 57 6.07 -15.75 0.34
C ARG A 57 6.58 -17.15 0.76
N ALA A 58 5.73 -17.96 1.36
CA ALA A 58 6.12 -19.31 1.78
C ALA A 58 6.50 -20.19 0.60
N VAL A 59 5.74 -20.12 -0.51
CA VAL A 59 6.04 -20.85 -1.73
C VAL A 59 7.35 -20.38 -2.37
N ALA A 60 7.59 -19.05 -2.42
CA ALA A 60 8.84 -18.49 -2.94
C ALA A 60 10.05 -18.99 -2.14
N VAL A 61 9.99 -18.94 -0.81
CA VAL A 61 11.05 -19.46 0.08
C VAL A 61 11.31 -20.96 -0.18
N MET A 62 10.25 -21.76 -0.32
CA MET A 62 10.38 -23.19 -0.60
C MET A 62 11.02 -23.49 -1.97
N GLN A 63 10.85 -22.61 -2.93
CA GLN A 63 11.41 -22.75 -4.27
C GLN A 63 12.78 -22.07 -4.43
N GLY A 64 13.29 -21.41 -3.39
CA GLY A 64 14.53 -20.62 -3.44
C GLY A 64 14.43 -19.40 -4.34
N LEU A 65 13.21 -18.89 -4.54
CA LEU A 65 12.93 -17.67 -5.30
C LEU A 65 12.95 -16.46 -4.36
N PRO A 66 13.19 -15.25 -4.89
CA PRO A 66 12.99 -14.02 -4.15
C PRO A 66 11.57 -13.96 -3.58
N GLU A 67 11.43 -13.46 -2.35
CA GLU A 67 10.10 -13.24 -1.77
C GLU A 67 9.32 -12.22 -2.61
N PRO A 68 8.03 -12.47 -2.90
CA PRO A 68 7.17 -11.48 -3.53
C PRO A 68 7.01 -10.28 -2.59
N GLY A 69 6.90 -9.12 -3.17
CA GLY A 69 6.80 -7.85 -2.47
C GLY A 69 7.34 -6.73 -3.32
N VAL A 70 7.53 -5.56 -2.71
CA VAL A 70 8.13 -4.43 -3.42
C VAL A 70 9.62 -4.69 -3.60
N PRO A 71 10.14 -4.64 -4.84
CA PRO A 71 11.56 -4.82 -5.11
C PRO A 71 12.39 -3.71 -4.45
N SER A 72 13.69 -3.97 -4.28
CA SER A 72 14.65 -2.93 -3.90
C SER A 72 14.98 -2.07 -5.11
N PHE A 73 15.08 -0.77 -4.91
CA PHE A 73 15.42 0.20 -5.95
C PHE A 73 16.78 0.82 -5.65
N ASP A 74 17.57 1.08 -6.70
CA ASP A 74 18.87 1.76 -6.61
C ASP A 74 18.76 3.26 -6.90
N SER A 75 17.61 3.73 -7.34
CA SER A 75 17.31 5.14 -7.66
C SER A 75 15.87 5.48 -7.30
N PRO A 76 15.54 6.78 -7.14
CA PRO A 76 14.18 7.22 -6.87
C PRO A 76 13.21 6.81 -7.98
N VAL A 77 12.06 6.24 -7.59
CA VAL A 77 11.01 5.75 -8.50
C VAL A 77 9.62 6.21 -8.07
N ILE A 78 8.69 6.18 -9.00
CA ILE A 78 7.26 6.12 -8.73
C ILE A 78 6.84 4.67 -8.87
N LEU A 79 6.33 4.07 -7.79
CA LEU A 79 5.90 2.69 -7.76
C LEU A 79 4.48 2.59 -8.34
N VAL A 80 4.31 1.73 -9.35
CA VAL A 80 3.01 1.42 -9.95
C VAL A 80 2.64 -0.02 -9.61
N ALA A 81 1.45 -0.23 -9.09
CA ALA A 81 0.99 -1.56 -8.67
C ALA A 81 -0.52 -1.75 -8.90
N GLU A 82 -0.97 -3.00 -8.93
CA GLU A 82 -2.41 -3.28 -8.88
C GLU A 82 -3.00 -2.83 -7.53
N ASP A 83 -2.40 -3.28 -6.44
CA ASP A 83 -2.61 -2.87 -5.04
C ASP A 83 -1.39 -3.30 -4.24
N LEU A 84 -1.23 -2.80 -3.03
CA LEU A 84 -0.17 -3.20 -2.13
C LEU A 84 -0.72 -3.81 -0.85
N ALA A 85 -0.08 -4.88 -0.39
CA ALA A 85 -0.37 -5.40 0.93
C ALA A 85 0.12 -4.42 2.02
N PRO A 86 -0.53 -4.37 3.18
CA PRO A 86 -0.11 -3.51 4.29
C PRO A 86 1.35 -3.70 4.70
N ALA A 87 1.82 -4.96 4.69
CA ALA A 87 3.21 -5.28 5.01
C ALA A 87 4.20 -4.70 3.99
N ASP A 88 3.84 -4.70 2.70
CA ASP A 88 4.68 -4.18 1.63
C ASP A 88 4.72 -2.65 1.67
N THR A 89 3.56 -2.01 1.91
CA THR A 89 3.48 -0.55 2.05
C THR A 89 4.29 -0.06 3.25
N ALA A 90 4.24 -0.77 4.38
CA ALA A 90 4.98 -0.40 5.59
C ALA A 90 6.51 -0.50 5.44
N THR A 91 7.00 -1.22 4.44
CA THR A 91 8.45 -1.37 4.17
C THR A 91 8.97 -0.41 3.10
N LEU A 92 8.10 0.44 2.52
CA LEU A 92 8.52 1.42 1.53
C LEU A 92 9.51 2.42 2.12
N ASN A 93 10.60 2.65 1.40
CA ASN A 93 11.55 3.71 1.73
C ASN A 93 11.16 5.00 0.99
N PRO A 94 10.71 6.07 1.69
CA PRO A 94 10.29 7.32 1.06
C PRO A 94 11.43 8.09 0.37
N GLU A 95 12.69 7.74 0.63
CA GLU A 95 13.82 8.31 -0.11
C GLU A 95 13.93 7.74 -1.52
N LEU A 96 13.48 6.50 -1.73
CA LEU A 96 13.53 5.80 -3.01
C LEU A 96 12.16 5.78 -3.68
N VAL A 97 11.08 5.50 -2.95
CA VAL A 97 9.72 5.55 -3.50
C VAL A 97 9.15 6.95 -3.34
N ARG A 98 9.21 7.74 -4.39
CA ARG A 98 8.80 9.15 -4.40
C ARG A 98 7.31 9.35 -4.70
N GLY A 99 6.62 8.31 -5.12
CA GLY A 99 5.19 8.33 -5.40
C GLY A 99 4.65 6.92 -5.54
N LEU A 100 3.35 6.78 -5.36
CA LEU A 100 2.63 5.51 -5.46
C LEU A 100 1.40 5.68 -6.35
N ILE A 101 1.23 4.80 -7.32
CA ILE A 101 0.04 4.72 -8.16
C ILE A 101 -0.52 3.31 -8.04
N THR A 102 -1.80 3.17 -7.67
CA THR A 102 -2.45 1.84 -7.66
C THR A 102 -3.68 1.81 -8.56
N ALA A 103 -3.83 0.70 -9.30
CA ALA A 103 -4.99 0.48 -10.17
C ALA A 103 -6.25 0.19 -9.36
N ALA A 104 -6.11 -0.50 -8.23
CA ALA A 104 -7.19 -0.82 -7.31
C ALA A 104 -7.09 -0.02 -6.00
N GLY A 105 -7.92 -0.38 -5.03
CA GLY A 105 -7.98 0.31 -3.74
C GLY A 105 -8.91 1.53 -3.74
N GLY A 106 -8.78 2.37 -2.74
CA GLY A 106 -9.56 3.60 -2.59
C GLY A 106 -8.91 4.56 -1.61
N PRO A 107 -9.42 5.81 -1.48
CA PRO A 107 -8.82 6.83 -0.60
C PRO A 107 -8.71 6.41 0.87
N THR A 108 -9.53 5.48 1.31
CA THR A 108 -9.53 4.91 2.67
C THR A 108 -8.89 3.53 2.74
N SER A 109 -8.23 3.06 1.67
CA SER A 109 -7.50 1.80 1.68
C SER A 109 -6.28 1.87 2.61
N HIS A 110 -5.84 0.72 3.09
CA HIS A 110 -4.61 0.65 3.91
C HIS A 110 -3.41 1.25 3.18
N THR A 111 -3.30 1.01 1.88
CA THR A 111 -2.24 1.57 1.02
C THR A 111 -2.23 3.09 1.03
N ALA A 112 -3.39 3.74 0.83
CA ALA A 112 -3.51 5.19 0.84
C ALA A 112 -3.18 5.80 2.22
N ILE A 113 -3.69 5.18 3.29
CA ILE A 113 -3.44 5.63 4.67
C ILE A 113 -1.96 5.51 5.03
N LEU A 114 -1.33 4.37 4.78
CA LEU A 114 0.08 4.15 5.08
C LEU A 114 1.00 5.04 4.24
N ALA A 115 0.73 5.19 2.94
CA ALA A 115 1.48 6.10 2.07
C ALA A 115 1.45 7.54 2.62
N SER A 116 0.27 8.00 3.05
CA SER A 116 0.11 9.32 3.69
C SER A 116 0.91 9.44 4.99
N GLN A 117 0.91 8.41 5.85
CA GLN A 117 1.64 8.40 7.11
C GLN A 117 3.16 8.48 6.92
N ILE A 118 3.70 7.85 5.88
CA ILE A 118 5.14 7.89 5.55
C ILE A 118 5.50 9.03 4.59
N GLY A 119 4.55 9.90 4.26
CA GLY A 119 4.77 11.09 3.45
C GLY A 119 4.96 10.84 1.95
N ILE A 120 4.54 9.68 1.44
CA ILE A 120 4.59 9.35 0.01
C ILE A 120 3.29 9.79 -0.66
N PRO A 121 3.33 10.71 -1.67
CA PRO A 121 2.15 11.05 -2.43
C PRO A 121 1.59 9.84 -3.18
N ALA A 122 0.27 9.61 -3.09
CA ALA A 122 -0.35 8.43 -3.68
C ALA A 122 -1.58 8.81 -4.51
N VAL A 123 -1.73 8.16 -5.66
CA VAL A 123 -2.94 8.16 -6.47
C VAL A 123 -3.47 6.73 -6.53
N VAL A 124 -4.70 6.53 -6.08
CA VAL A 124 -5.34 5.21 -6.01
C VAL A 124 -6.53 5.13 -6.95
N ARG A 125 -6.93 3.92 -7.32
CA ARG A 125 -8.02 3.67 -8.27
C ARG A 125 -7.75 4.28 -9.66
N CYS A 126 -6.49 4.26 -10.10
CA CYS A 126 -6.07 4.66 -11.43
C CYS A 126 -6.06 3.41 -12.34
N SER A 127 -7.16 3.12 -13.02
CA SER A 127 -7.29 1.91 -13.85
C SER A 127 -6.23 1.84 -14.96
N GLU A 128 -5.84 3.01 -15.49
CA GLU A 128 -4.83 3.18 -16.53
C GLU A 128 -3.41 2.83 -16.03
N ALA A 129 -3.21 2.72 -14.72
CA ALA A 129 -1.93 2.32 -14.15
C ALA A 129 -1.44 0.95 -14.66
N ARG A 130 -2.37 0.06 -15.09
CA ARG A 130 -2.03 -1.26 -15.64
C ARG A 130 -1.33 -1.21 -16.99
N ASP A 131 -1.51 -0.11 -17.72
CA ASP A 131 -0.96 0.08 -19.07
C ASP A 131 0.39 0.83 -19.04
N ILE A 132 0.85 1.24 -17.86
CA ILE A 132 2.13 1.95 -17.70
C ILE A 132 3.26 0.91 -17.75
N GLU A 133 4.14 1.06 -18.71
CA GLU A 133 5.32 0.19 -18.84
C GLU A 133 6.41 0.55 -17.83
N ASP A 134 7.18 -0.46 -17.43
CA ASP A 134 8.31 -0.28 -16.52
C ASP A 134 9.37 0.67 -17.12
N GLY A 135 9.86 1.60 -16.30
CA GLY A 135 10.80 2.64 -16.73
C GLY A 135 10.17 3.88 -17.40
N THR A 136 8.84 3.93 -17.55
CA THR A 136 8.15 5.12 -18.07
C THR A 136 8.32 6.31 -17.12
N PRO A 137 8.74 7.51 -17.62
CA PRO A 137 8.77 8.72 -16.82
C PRO A 137 7.36 9.12 -16.38
N LEU A 138 7.20 9.39 -15.08
CA LEU A 138 5.92 9.74 -14.48
C LEU A 138 6.03 10.99 -13.60
N ALA A 139 4.96 11.76 -13.51
CA ALA A 139 4.77 12.74 -12.46
C ALA A 139 3.36 12.60 -11.88
N LEU A 140 3.23 12.84 -10.56
CA LEU A 140 1.93 12.73 -9.89
C LEU A 140 1.71 13.83 -8.86
N ASP A 141 0.45 14.18 -8.66
CA ASP A 141 -0.01 15.02 -7.55
C ASP A 141 -1.05 14.23 -6.73
N GLY A 142 -0.65 13.73 -5.58
CA GLY A 142 -1.52 12.95 -4.68
C GLY A 142 -2.69 13.74 -4.09
N VAL A 143 -2.67 15.07 -4.14
CA VAL A 143 -3.76 15.92 -3.63
C VAL A 143 -4.87 16.05 -4.67
N THR A 144 -4.49 16.25 -5.93
CA THR A 144 -5.45 16.38 -7.03
C THR A 144 -5.82 15.05 -7.68
N GLY A 145 -5.05 13.98 -7.40
CA GLY A 145 -5.19 12.69 -8.07
C GLY A 145 -4.69 12.70 -9.52
N THR A 146 -3.84 13.66 -9.88
CA THR A 146 -3.31 13.79 -11.25
C THR A 146 -2.10 12.88 -11.44
N VAL A 147 -2.11 12.12 -12.53
CA VAL A 147 -0.96 11.34 -13.01
C VAL A 147 -0.63 11.81 -14.44
N LEU A 148 0.62 12.12 -14.70
CA LEU A 148 1.13 12.47 -16.02
C LEU A 148 2.11 11.40 -16.47
N VAL A 149 1.86 10.82 -17.63
CA VAL A 149 2.73 9.85 -18.29
C VAL A 149 3.59 10.60 -19.30
N GLU A 150 4.90 10.35 -19.27
CA GLU A 150 5.88 11.05 -20.12
C GLU A 150 5.75 12.58 -20.06
N PRO A 151 5.70 13.19 -18.86
CA PRO A 151 5.47 14.63 -18.73
C PRO A 151 6.60 15.44 -19.35
N ASP A 152 6.25 16.56 -19.97
CA ASP A 152 7.23 17.55 -20.40
C ASP A 152 7.80 18.34 -19.19
N GLU A 153 8.92 19.05 -19.43
CA GLU A 153 9.58 19.82 -18.36
C GLU A 153 8.67 20.91 -17.77
N ALA A 154 7.80 21.49 -18.56
CA ALA A 154 6.89 22.54 -18.13
C ALA A 154 5.84 21.97 -17.13
N SER A 155 5.28 20.81 -17.43
CA SER A 155 4.32 20.10 -16.58
C SER A 155 4.96 19.67 -15.24
N VAL A 156 6.20 19.16 -15.28
CA VAL A 156 6.96 18.79 -14.08
C VAL A 156 7.22 20.02 -13.22
N SER A 157 7.64 21.14 -13.84
CA SER A 157 7.89 22.40 -13.13
C SER A 157 6.61 22.91 -12.46
N GLU A 158 5.49 22.91 -13.16
CA GLU A 158 4.19 23.34 -12.61
C GLU A 158 3.76 22.52 -11.39
N LEU A 159 3.87 21.17 -11.47
CA LEU A 159 3.55 20.28 -10.35
C LEU A 159 4.48 20.53 -9.15
N THR A 160 5.78 20.70 -9.42
CA THR A 160 6.80 20.97 -8.39
C THR A 160 6.53 22.31 -7.70
N GLU A 161 6.23 23.37 -8.44
CA GLU A 161 5.87 24.66 -7.88
C GLU A 161 4.61 24.62 -7.02
N ARG A 162 3.59 23.83 -7.45
CA ARG A 162 2.39 23.63 -6.63
C ARG A 162 2.70 22.90 -5.34
N ALA A 163 3.55 21.86 -5.38
CA ALA A 163 3.96 21.13 -4.20
C ALA A 163 4.75 22.03 -3.22
N ASN A 164 5.68 22.83 -3.74
CA ASN A 164 6.46 23.77 -2.92
C ASN A 164 5.58 24.82 -2.27
N ARG A 165 4.65 25.43 -3.01
CA ARG A 165 3.68 26.39 -2.43
C ARG A 165 2.86 25.79 -1.31
N ARG A 166 2.41 24.52 -1.45
CA ARG A 166 1.68 23.85 -0.35
C ARG A 166 2.57 23.62 0.86
N ALA A 167 3.81 23.18 0.65
CA ALA A 167 4.77 22.97 1.73
C ALA A 167 5.07 24.29 2.48
N GLU A 168 5.22 25.41 1.76
CA GLU A 168 5.41 26.74 2.35
C GLU A 168 4.20 27.18 3.18
N VAL A 169 2.99 26.98 2.67
CA VAL A 169 1.75 27.30 3.40
C VAL A 169 1.65 26.48 4.69
N LEU A 170 1.95 25.17 4.62
CA LEU A 170 1.94 24.31 5.80
C LEU A 170 3.03 24.72 6.81
N ALA A 171 4.24 25.02 6.34
CA ALA A 171 5.34 25.45 7.19
C ALA A 171 5.11 26.84 7.83
N SER A 172 4.30 27.68 7.20
CA SER A 172 3.95 29.03 7.70
C SER A 172 2.66 29.04 8.52
N ALA A 173 1.99 27.89 8.67
CA ALA A 173 0.79 27.81 9.50
C ALA A 173 1.13 28.20 10.94
N PRO A 174 0.37 29.11 11.57
CA PRO A 174 0.63 29.50 12.94
C PRO A 174 0.39 28.31 13.88
N ASP A 175 1.31 28.11 14.82
CA ASP A 175 1.10 27.20 15.93
C ASP A 175 -0.01 27.73 16.84
N GLY A 176 -0.99 26.92 17.16
CA GLY A 176 -2.02 27.24 18.13
C GLY A 176 -3.43 26.91 17.68
N ASP A 177 -4.37 27.32 18.52
CA ASP A 177 -5.80 27.05 18.29
C ASP A 177 -6.34 27.87 17.10
N ALA A 178 -7.10 27.18 16.24
CA ALA A 178 -7.86 27.86 15.21
C ALA A 178 -9.02 28.68 15.87
N THR A 179 -9.13 29.96 15.51
CA THR A 179 -10.23 30.84 15.99
C THR A 179 -10.96 31.45 14.81
N LEU A 180 -12.27 31.58 14.92
CA LEU A 180 -13.08 32.35 13.99
C LEU A 180 -12.84 33.85 14.16
N THR A 181 -13.30 34.64 13.20
CA THR A 181 -13.18 36.12 13.22
C THR A 181 -13.91 36.80 14.39
N ASP A 182 -14.87 36.11 15.00
CA ASP A 182 -15.61 36.52 16.19
C ASP A 182 -14.94 36.08 17.51
N GLY A 183 -13.81 35.37 17.43
CA GLY A 183 -13.04 34.88 18.56
C GLY A 183 -13.46 33.49 19.07
N GLU A 184 -14.43 32.84 18.43
CA GLU A 184 -14.81 31.48 18.81
C GLU A 184 -13.68 30.49 18.45
N ARG A 185 -13.31 29.66 19.42
CA ARG A 185 -12.23 28.63 19.26
C ARG A 185 -12.76 27.41 18.55
N ILE A 186 -12.07 27.00 17.48
CA ILE A 186 -12.35 25.77 16.77
C ILE A 186 -11.44 24.65 17.32
N LEU A 187 -12.07 23.57 17.79
CA LEU A 187 -11.32 22.37 18.19
C LEU A 187 -10.83 21.64 16.94
N VAL A 188 -9.52 21.58 16.78
CA VAL A 188 -8.86 20.72 15.76
C VAL A 188 -8.54 19.39 16.44
N LEU A 189 -9.06 18.29 15.87
CA LEU A 189 -8.85 16.96 16.39
C LEU A 189 -8.04 16.16 15.38
N ALA A 190 -7.00 15.47 15.85
CA ALA A 190 -6.22 14.54 15.05
C ALA A 190 -6.55 13.09 15.40
N ASN A 191 -6.60 12.23 14.39
CA ASN A 191 -6.69 10.78 14.58
C ASN A 191 -5.28 10.23 14.73
N ILE A 192 -4.97 9.66 15.88
CA ILE A 192 -3.65 9.07 16.16
C ILE A 192 -3.75 7.54 16.14
N GLY A 193 -2.82 6.88 15.44
CA GLY A 193 -2.74 5.43 15.35
C GLY A 193 -2.09 4.79 16.58
N ASN A 194 -1.12 5.49 17.20
CA ASN A 194 -0.41 5.06 18.39
C ASN A 194 -0.31 6.19 19.42
N PRO A 195 -0.23 5.88 20.72
CA PRO A 195 -0.02 6.88 21.76
C PRO A 195 1.27 7.69 21.61
N SER A 196 2.28 7.13 20.92
CA SER A 196 3.55 7.82 20.58
C SER A 196 3.39 8.98 19.60
N ASP A 197 2.30 9.00 18.85
CA ASP A 197 2.05 10.03 17.83
C ASP A 197 1.42 11.30 18.45
N ALA A 198 0.92 11.19 19.69
CA ALA A 198 0.23 12.28 20.38
C ALA A 198 1.06 13.55 20.58
N PRO A 199 2.40 13.52 20.77
CA PRO A 199 3.20 14.75 20.89
C PRO A 199 3.36 15.54 19.58
N THR A 200 3.10 14.89 18.42
CA THR A 200 3.26 15.48 17.08
C THR A 200 1.93 15.71 16.37
N ALA A 201 0.81 15.35 16.99
CA ALA A 201 -0.54 15.58 16.53
C ALA A 201 -1.09 16.90 17.08
#